data_3befc20180b8990912119e7a28c8b019
#
_entry.id   3befc20180b8990912119e7a28c8b019
#
_cell.length_a   1.000
_cell.length_b   1.000
_cell.length_c   1.000
_cell.angle_alpha   90.00
_cell.angle_beta   90.00
_cell.angle_gamma   90.00
#
_symmetry.space_group_name_H-M   'P 1'
#
loop_
_entity.id
_entity.type
_entity.pdbx_description
1 polymer ?
#
loop_
_entity_poly.entity_id
_entity_poly.type
_entity_poly.pdbx_seq_one_letter_code
_entity_poly.pdbx_strand_id
1 'polypeptide(L)' 'MLLVTWDGGNNESLADIQLALASHRSGGRLPVAIDYTNDKATARIRLGEDWHINPSPQLLESLNRTAGVSDVDLVY' A
#
# COMPACT_ATOMS: atom_id res chain seq x y z
N MET A 1 9.46 -6.64 1.13
CA MET A 1 8.69 -5.55 0.50
C MET A 1 7.20 -5.77 0.75
N LEU A 2 6.51 -4.74 1.16
CA LEU A 2 5.06 -4.77 1.24
C LEU A 2 4.48 -4.40 -0.13
N LEU A 3 3.66 -5.26 -0.67
CA LEU A 3 3.04 -5.06 -1.98
C LEU A 3 1.53 -4.89 -1.79
N VAL A 4 1.02 -3.73 -2.19
CA VAL A 4 -0.41 -3.42 -2.14
C VAL A 4 -0.94 -3.40 -3.56
N THR A 5 -1.93 -4.24 -3.83
CA THR A 5 -2.60 -4.25 -5.12
C THR A 5 -3.85 -3.36 -5.02
N TRP A 6 -3.85 -2.29 -5.79
CA TRP A 6 -4.89 -1.28 -5.75
C TRP A 6 -5.61 -1.16 -7.09
N ASP A 7 -6.93 -1.24 -7.04
CA ASP A 7 -7.76 -1.00 -8.20
C ASP A 7 -7.93 0.51 -8.41
N GLY A 8 -7.39 0.99 -9.52
CA GLY A 8 -7.34 2.42 -9.83
C GLY A 8 -8.67 3.06 -10.22
N GLY A 9 -9.76 2.33 -10.15
CA GLY A 9 -11.09 2.90 -10.39
C GLY A 9 -11.58 3.81 -9.27
N ASN A 10 -10.87 3.87 -8.15
CA ASN A 10 -11.29 4.66 -6.99
C ASN A 10 -10.14 5.53 -6.48
N ASN A 11 -10.11 6.78 -6.92
CA ASN A 11 -9.06 7.73 -6.54
C ASN A 11 -9.09 8.13 -5.07
N GLU A 12 -10.21 7.99 -4.40
CA GLU A 12 -10.33 8.34 -2.99
C GLU A 12 -9.54 7.38 -2.10
N SER A 13 -9.36 6.15 -2.53
CA SER A 13 -8.66 5.13 -1.77
C SER A 13 -7.17 5.44 -1.59
N LEU A 14 -6.57 6.21 -2.49
CA LEU A 14 -5.15 6.53 -2.39
C LEU A 14 -4.83 7.31 -1.12
N ALA A 15 -5.67 8.27 -0.76
CA ALA A 15 -5.50 9.03 0.48
C ALA A 15 -5.59 8.12 1.70
N ASP A 16 -6.52 7.18 1.70
CA ASP A 16 -6.69 6.22 2.80
C ASP A 16 -5.48 5.30 2.92
N ILE A 17 -4.93 4.83 1.79
CA ILE A 17 -3.71 4.03 1.78
C ILE A 17 -2.55 4.83 2.37
N GLN A 18 -2.38 6.08 1.96
CA GLN A 18 -1.33 6.94 2.47
C GLN A 18 -1.46 7.19 3.98
N LEU A 19 -2.66 7.40 4.47
CA LEU A 19 -2.92 7.58 5.90
C LEU A 19 -2.56 6.34 6.70
N ALA A 20 -2.94 5.17 6.21
CA ALA A 20 -2.61 3.90 6.86
C ALA A 20 -1.09 3.70 6.92
N LEU A 21 -0.40 3.94 5.83
CA LEU A 21 1.06 3.81 5.77
C LEU A 21 1.75 4.84 6.66
N ALA A 22 1.27 6.07 6.67
CA ALA A 22 1.88 7.15 7.46
C ALA A 22 1.89 6.83 8.95
N SER A 23 0.86 6.16 9.45
CA SER A 23 0.78 5.77 10.85
C SER A 23 1.86 4.76 11.27
N HIS A 24 2.50 4.09 10.31
CA HIS A 24 3.47 3.02 10.56
C HIS A 24 4.86 3.34 10.01
N ARG A 25 5.13 4.59 9.66
CA ARG A 25 6.41 4.99 9.07
C ARG A 25 7.55 5.11 10.07
N SER A 26 7.24 5.45 11.31
CA SER A 26 8.25 5.74 12.33
C SER A 26 9.16 4.54 12.56
N GLY A 27 10.44 4.69 12.27
CA GLY A 27 11.41 3.60 12.39
C GLY A 27 11.24 2.48 11.38
N GLY A 28 10.45 2.70 10.34
CA GLY A 28 10.16 1.69 9.33
C GLY A 28 11.37 1.34 8.47
N ARG A 29 11.50 0.06 8.13
CA ARG A 29 12.60 -0.46 7.30
C ARG A 29 12.10 -1.26 6.10
N LEU A 30 10.81 -1.53 6.03
CA LEU A 30 10.24 -2.36 4.97
C LEU A 30 9.80 -1.48 3.81
N PRO A 31 10.40 -1.67 2.61
CA PRO A 31 9.96 -0.94 1.43
C PRO A 31 8.50 -1.26 1.06
N VAL A 32 7.84 -0.30 0.43
CA VAL A 32 6.45 -0.44 0.01
C VAL A 32 6.36 -0.21 -1.49
N ALA A 33 5.59 -1.05 -2.16
CA ALA A 33 5.22 -0.87 -3.56
C ALA A 33 3.71 -1.01 -3.72
N ILE A 34 3.16 -0.25 -4.63
CA ILE A 34 1.74 -0.31 -4.97
C ILE A 34 1.60 -0.78 -6.41
N ASP A 35 0.92 -1.89 -6.61
CA ASP A 35 0.51 -2.33 -7.94
C ASP A 35 -0.83 -1.67 -8.27
N TYR A 36 -0.76 -0.66 -9.10
CA TYR A 36 -1.93 0.04 -9.61
C TYR A 36 -2.43 -0.67 -10.86
N THR A 37 -3.69 -1.02 -10.88
CA THR A 37 -4.29 -1.63 -12.06
C THR A 37 -5.61 -0.92 -12.41
N ASN A 38 -5.84 -0.77 -13.70
CA ASN A 38 -7.12 -0.30 -14.21
C ASN A 38 -7.44 -1.06 -15.51
N ASP A 39 -8.55 -0.71 -16.17
CA ASP A 39 -9.01 -1.41 -17.37
C ASP A 39 -8.04 -1.34 -18.54
N LYS A 40 -7.10 -0.39 -18.51
CA LYS A 40 -6.22 -0.10 -19.65
C LYS A 40 -4.74 -0.39 -19.38
N ALA A 41 -4.33 -0.41 -18.13
CA ALA A 41 -2.92 -0.52 -17.81
C ALA A 41 -2.69 -1.06 -16.40
N THR A 42 -1.49 -1.59 -16.18
CA THR A 42 -1.01 -1.96 -14.85
C THR A 42 0.35 -1.31 -14.65
N ALA A 43 0.56 -0.72 -13.48
CA ALA A 43 1.83 -0.08 -13.16
C ALA A 43 2.22 -0.40 -11.72
N ARG A 44 3.51 -0.61 -11.48
CA ARG A 44 4.04 -0.77 -10.14
C ARG A 44 4.73 0.52 -9.71
N ILE A 45 4.29 1.07 -8.61
CA ILE A 45 4.84 2.29 -8.04
C ILE A 45 5.61 1.92 -6.78
N ARG A 46 6.91 2.19 -6.77
CA ARG A 46 7.74 2.01 -5.58
C ARG A 46 7.78 3.32 -4.80
N LEU A 47 7.44 3.25 -3.54
CA LEU A 47 7.51 4.42 -2.67
C LEU A 47 8.94 4.61 -2.19
N GLY A 48 9.34 5.87 -1.98
CA GLY A 48 10.68 6.20 -1.53
C GLY A 48 10.97 5.78 -0.09
N GLU A 49 12.20 6.02 0.36
CA GLU A 49 12.65 5.63 1.70
C GLU A 49 11.80 6.26 2.80
N ASP A 50 11.25 7.44 2.57
CA ASP A 50 10.38 8.11 3.53
C ASP A 50 9.09 7.34 3.78
N TRP A 51 8.77 6.37 2.94
CA TRP A 51 7.57 5.54 3.05
C TRP A 51 7.86 4.11 3.49
N HIS A 52 9.08 3.82 3.94
CA HIS A 52 9.34 2.54 4.59
C HIS A 52 8.52 2.43 5.87
N ILE A 53 7.96 1.27 6.12
CA ILE A 53 7.04 1.07 7.23
C ILE A 53 7.48 -0.07 8.13
N ASN A 54 6.91 -0.12 9.33
CA ASN A 54 7.01 -1.27 10.21
C ASN A 54 5.82 -2.18 9.95
N PRO A 55 6.05 -3.42 9.45
CA PRO A 55 4.93 -4.33 9.22
C PRO A 55 4.28 -4.71 10.55
N SER A 56 2.97 -4.68 10.59
CA SER A 56 2.21 -5.11 11.76
C SER A 56 0.89 -5.71 11.29
N PRO A 57 0.28 -6.61 12.08
CA PRO A 57 -1.04 -7.13 11.76
C PRO A 57 -2.08 -6.03 11.62
N GLN A 58 -1.97 -4.97 12.42
CA GLN A 58 -2.89 -3.83 12.36
C GLN A 58 -2.80 -3.10 11.03
N LEU A 59 -1.58 -2.88 10.53
CA LEU A 59 -1.37 -2.24 9.24
C LEU A 59 -1.97 -3.08 8.11
N LEU A 60 -1.68 -4.36 8.10
CA LEU A 60 -2.18 -5.26 7.06
C LEU A 60 -3.71 -5.30 7.07
N GLU A 61 -4.31 -5.35 8.24
CA GLU A 61 -5.75 -5.33 8.38
C GLU A 61 -6.35 -4.01 7.88
N SER A 62 -5.75 -2.89 8.24
CA SER A 62 -6.20 -1.58 7.79
C SER A 62 -6.16 -1.45 6.27
N LEU A 63 -5.08 -1.93 5.64
CA LEU A 63 -4.95 -1.91 4.20
C LEU A 63 -5.98 -2.82 3.52
N ASN A 64 -6.21 -4.01 4.08
CA ASN A 64 -7.22 -4.93 3.53
C ASN A 64 -8.64 -4.37 3.60
N ARG A 65 -8.91 -3.49 4.56
CA ARG A 65 -10.21 -2.84 4.71
C ARG A 65 -10.38 -1.58 3.86
N THR A 66 -9.29 -1.09 3.30
CA THR A 66 -9.35 0.12 2.46
C THR A 66 -10.05 -0.20 1.15
N ALA A 67 -11.03 0.61 0.80
CA ALA A 67 -11.75 0.42 -0.46
C ALA A 67 -10.79 0.54 -1.65
N GLY A 68 -10.94 -0.33 -2.64
CA GLY A 68 -10.07 -0.36 -3.80
C GLY A 68 -8.81 -1.20 -3.63
N VAL A 69 -8.44 -1.59 -2.42
CA VAL A 69 -7.34 -2.52 -2.20
C VAL A 69 -7.86 -3.95 -2.40
N SER A 70 -7.31 -4.65 -3.38
CA SER A 70 -7.74 -6.02 -3.67
C SER A 70 -6.86 -7.06 -3.02
N ASP A 71 -5.60 -6.74 -2.74
CA ASP A 71 -4.69 -7.67 -2.09
C ASP A 71 -3.55 -6.91 -1.40
N VAL A 72 -3.04 -7.50 -0.32
CA VAL A 72 -1.86 -6.99 0.40
C VAL A 72 -0.97 -8.19 0.69
N ASP A 73 0.29 -8.13 0.26
CA ASP A 73 1.21 -9.24 0.38
C ASP A 73 2.57 -8.77 0.89
N LEU A 74 3.21 -9.63 1.66
CA LEU A 74 4.60 -9.43 2.08
C LEU A 74 5.50 -10.31 1.20
N VAL A 75 6.34 -9.65 0.42
CA VAL A 75 7.27 -10.32 -0.49
C VAL A 75 8.68 -10.23 0.11
N TYR A 76 9.29 -11.38 0.28
CA TYR A 76 10.65 -11.48 0.84
C TYR A 76 11.68 -11.78 -0.24
#